data_0876ff335156abcd92e51185e66ee524
#
_entry.id   0876ff335156abcd92e51185e66ee524
#
_cell.length_a   1.000
_cell.length_b   1.000
_cell.length_c   1.000
_cell.angle_alpha   90.00
_cell.angle_beta   90.00
_cell.angle_gamma   90.00
#
_symmetry.space_group_name_H-M   'P 1'
#
loop_
_entity.id
_entity.type
_entity.pdbx_description
1 polymer ?
#
loop_
_entity_poly.entity_id
_entity_poly.type
_entity_poly.pdbx_seq_one_letter_code
_entity_poly.pdbx_strand_id
1 'polypeptide(L)'
;MTGESPNCMNVDLYLRVREKEGRLYPDDVVAHLPSISNGHPIANEWRARSASASRLTRYLSARPNPLSILDLGCGNGWLSNLLHTSGHCVIGIDQNRYELKQAARVFPQNSRLFFLDADIFSAPFISACFDVIVLASVIQYFQDLPALLSELTKYLKPHGEIHIIDSPLYTDAELEEAVRRSGQYYSSIGFPEMAKRYFHHRVSDLKAFDAKRLYHPHPLLLRLKHWLGQTDSPFPWYVIRKQGIE
;
A
#
# COMPACT_ATOMS: atom_id res chain seq x y z
N MET A 1 -16.10 23.29 16.47
CA MET A 1 -15.69 23.07 15.06
C MET A 1 -14.44 22.24 15.12
N THR A 2 -14.55 20.93 15.04
CA THR A 2 -13.42 20.00 14.97
C THR A 2 -12.86 20.07 13.56
N GLY A 3 -11.75 20.79 13.39
CA GLY A 3 -11.05 20.85 12.13
C GLY A 3 -10.56 19.45 11.77
N GLU A 4 -11.22 18.80 10.81
CA GLU A 4 -10.66 17.59 10.18
C GLU A 4 -9.31 17.98 9.58
N SER A 5 -8.28 17.20 9.90
CA SER A 5 -6.98 17.32 9.23
C SER A 5 -7.20 17.20 7.72
N PRO A 6 -6.58 18.03 6.88
CA PRO A 6 -6.76 17.96 5.42
C PRO A 6 -6.32 16.62 4.81
N ASN A 7 -5.61 15.79 5.56
CA ASN A 7 -5.17 14.45 5.18
C ASN A 7 -6.00 13.32 5.80
N CYS A 8 -7.12 13.62 6.48
CA CYS A 8 -7.96 12.58 7.07
C CYS A 8 -8.80 11.90 6.00
N MET A 9 -8.57 10.61 5.79
CA MET A 9 -9.43 9.77 4.96
C MET A 9 -10.83 9.74 5.59
N ASN A 10 -11.88 10.00 4.79
CA ASN A 10 -13.25 9.76 5.26
C ASN A 10 -13.49 8.23 5.32
N VAL A 11 -13.25 7.67 6.49
CA VAL A 11 -13.30 6.20 6.72
C VAL A 11 -14.67 5.63 6.42
N ASP A 12 -15.76 6.34 6.76
CA ASP A 12 -17.13 5.86 6.50
C ASP A 12 -17.42 5.79 5.00
N LEU A 13 -17.04 6.81 4.25
CA LEU A 13 -17.17 6.81 2.80
C LEU A 13 -16.33 5.67 2.17
N TYR A 14 -15.09 5.50 2.61
CA TYR A 14 -14.22 4.45 2.15
C TYR A 14 -14.84 3.06 2.39
N LEU A 15 -15.34 2.78 3.59
CA LEU A 15 -15.97 1.50 3.92
C LEU A 15 -17.19 1.20 3.06
N ARG A 16 -18.06 2.19 2.84
CA ARG A 16 -19.24 2.05 1.96
C ARG A 16 -18.84 1.73 0.52
N VAL A 17 -17.77 2.37 0.01
CA VAL A 17 -17.22 2.06 -1.31
C VAL A 17 -16.68 0.62 -1.33
N ARG A 18 -15.89 0.21 -0.33
CA ARG A 18 -15.34 -1.16 -0.22
C ARG A 18 -16.43 -2.22 -0.13
N GLU A 19 -17.49 -1.96 0.62
CA GLU A 19 -18.65 -2.84 0.69
C GLU A 19 -19.33 -2.99 -0.68
N LYS A 20 -19.57 -1.87 -1.37
CA LYS A 20 -20.14 -1.86 -2.72
C LYS A 20 -19.29 -2.63 -3.74
N GLU A 21 -17.97 -2.57 -3.60
CA GLU A 21 -16.99 -3.28 -4.43
C GLU A 21 -16.85 -4.77 -4.04
N GLY A 22 -17.49 -5.24 -2.95
CA GLY A 22 -17.30 -6.59 -2.42
C GLY A 22 -15.90 -6.82 -1.86
N ARG A 23 -15.27 -5.79 -1.29
CA ARG A 23 -13.89 -5.81 -0.78
C ARG A 23 -13.78 -5.80 0.74
N LEU A 24 -14.90 -5.92 1.44
CA LEU A 24 -14.92 -6.25 2.85
C LEU A 24 -14.99 -7.78 2.99
N TYR A 25 -13.89 -8.37 3.38
CA TYR A 25 -13.75 -9.83 3.45
C TYR A 25 -14.09 -10.34 4.84
N PRO A 26 -14.68 -11.54 4.97
CA PRO A 26 -14.79 -12.23 6.24
C PRO A 26 -13.41 -12.69 6.75
N ASP A 27 -13.32 -12.97 8.05
CA ASP A 27 -12.06 -13.28 8.74
C ASP A 27 -11.35 -14.51 8.18
N ASP A 28 -12.10 -15.54 7.80
CA ASP A 28 -11.57 -16.76 7.19
C ASP A 28 -10.93 -16.50 5.82
N VAL A 29 -11.45 -15.56 5.04
CA VAL A 29 -10.83 -15.13 3.79
C VAL A 29 -9.58 -14.31 4.07
N VAL A 30 -9.63 -13.35 5.00
CA VAL A 30 -8.47 -12.51 5.35
C VAL A 30 -7.30 -13.35 5.87
N ALA A 31 -7.58 -14.40 6.66
CA ALA A 31 -6.55 -15.31 7.18
C ALA A 31 -5.73 -16.02 6.09
N HIS A 32 -6.27 -16.15 4.89
CA HIS A 32 -5.62 -16.86 3.78
C HIS A 32 -5.06 -15.91 2.70
N LEU A 33 -5.27 -14.59 2.81
CA LEU A 33 -4.72 -13.64 1.86
C LEU A 33 -3.18 -13.71 1.81
N PRO A 34 -2.59 -13.60 0.61
CA PRO A 34 -3.16 -13.24 -0.68
C PRO A 34 -3.78 -14.40 -1.47
N SER A 35 -3.89 -15.61 -0.90
CA SER A 35 -4.56 -16.74 -1.54
C SER A 35 -6.07 -16.59 -1.41
N ILE A 36 -6.75 -16.50 -2.54
CA ILE A 36 -8.20 -16.41 -2.62
C ILE A 36 -8.73 -17.43 -3.65
N SER A 37 -9.95 -17.90 -3.46
CA SER A 37 -10.59 -18.83 -4.40
C SER A 37 -10.57 -18.28 -5.83
N ASN A 38 -10.24 -19.14 -6.79
CA ASN A 38 -10.23 -18.79 -8.22
C ASN A 38 -11.59 -18.32 -8.75
N GLY A 39 -12.69 -18.72 -8.12
CA GLY A 39 -14.05 -18.25 -8.45
C GLY A 39 -14.41 -16.87 -7.87
N HIS A 40 -13.57 -16.28 -7.05
CA HIS A 40 -13.84 -14.97 -6.48
C HIS A 40 -13.74 -13.87 -7.56
N PRO A 41 -14.67 -12.89 -7.62
CA PRO A 41 -14.69 -11.87 -8.68
C PRO A 41 -13.37 -11.09 -8.84
N ILE A 42 -12.64 -10.89 -7.76
CA ILE A 42 -11.36 -10.16 -7.75
C ILE A 42 -10.13 -11.06 -7.56
N ALA A 43 -10.25 -12.37 -7.88
CA ALA A 43 -9.14 -13.31 -7.77
C ALA A 43 -7.89 -12.87 -8.58
N ASN A 44 -8.09 -12.28 -9.77
CA ASN A 44 -7.00 -11.75 -10.58
C ASN A 44 -6.23 -10.63 -9.89
N GLU A 45 -6.92 -9.74 -9.18
CA GLU A 45 -6.29 -8.67 -8.42
C GLU A 45 -5.44 -9.23 -7.28
N TRP A 46 -5.96 -10.21 -6.55
CA TRP A 46 -5.20 -10.86 -5.48
C TRP A 46 -3.99 -11.66 -6.00
N ARG A 47 -4.09 -12.27 -7.17
CA ARG A 47 -2.92 -12.88 -7.82
C ARG A 47 -1.86 -11.84 -8.17
N ALA A 48 -2.25 -10.66 -8.67
CA ALA A 48 -1.33 -9.56 -8.94
C ALA A 48 -0.65 -9.06 -7.65
N ARG A 49 -1.42 -8.87 -6.57
CA ARG A 49 -0.90 -8.50 -5.24
C ARG A 49 0.05 -9.57 -4.68
N SER A 50 -0.30 -10.84 -4.82
CA SER A 50 0.57 -11.96 -4.44
C SER A 50 1.91 -11.93 -5.17
N ALA A 51 1.90 -11.65 -6.48
CA ALA A 51 3.12 -11.52 -7.27
C ALA A 51 4.00 -10.34 -6.81
N SER A 52 3.39 -9.19 -6.47
CA SER A 52 4.10 -8.03 -5.92
C SER A 52 4.70 -8.34 -4.56
N ALA A 53 3.91 -8.91 -3.64
CA ALA A 53 4.36 -9.27 -2.30
C ALA A 53 5.49 -10.31 -2.34
N SER A 54 5.41 -11.30 -3.24
CA SER A 54 6.47 -12.30 -3.43
C SER A 54 7.77 -11.67 -3.95
N ARG A 55 7.69 -10.64 -4.78
CA ARG A 55 8.88 -9.88 -5.21
C ARG A 55 9.49 -9.10 -4.04
N LEU A 56 8.65 -8.42 -3.27
CA LEU A 56 9.08 -7.66 -2.10
C LEU A 56 9.73 -8.57 -1.05
N THR A 57 9.08 -9.65 -0.65
CA THR A 57 9.63 -10.59 0.35
C THR A 57 10.95 -11.21 -0.10
N ARG A 58 11.08 -11.59 -1.38
CA ARG A 58 12.35 -12.09 -1.94
C ARG A 58 13.44 -11.02 -1.91
N TYR A 59 13.12 -9.76 -2.22
CA TYR A 59 14.08 -8.67 -2.13
C TYR A 59 14.55 -8.45 -0.69
N LEU A 60 13.63 -8.45 0.26
CA LEU A 60 13.93 -8.23 1.68
C LEU A 60 14.70 -9.41 2.30
N SER A 61 14.47 -10.66 1.84
CA SER A 61 15.19 -11.84 2.33
C SER A 61 16.69 -11.82 2.02
N ALA A 62 17.14 -11.02 1.06
CA ALA A 62 18.55 -10.82 0.76
C ALA A 62 19.25 -9.85 1.73
N ARG A 63 18.51 -9.25 2.67
CA ARG A 63 19.02 -8.29 3.66
C ARG A 63 19.19 -8.98 5.03
N PRO A 64 20.05 -8.41 5.92
CA PRO A 64 20.14 -8.89 7.29
C PRO A 64 18.78 -8.89 7.98
N ASN A 65 18.41 -9.98 8.63
CA ASN A 65 17.17 -10.19 9.38
C ASN A 65 17.42 -10.16 10.89
N PRO A 66 16.41 -9.79 11.70
CA PRO A 66 15.11 -9.21 11.32
C PRO A 66 15.21 -7.73 10.94
N LEU A 67 14.36 -7.27 10.00
CA LEU A 67 14.19 -5.85 9.69
C LEU A 67 13.04 -5.28 10.53
N SER A 68 13.13 -4.00 10.90
CA SER A 68 12.01 -3.21 11.46
C SER A 68 11.24 -2.58 10.30
N ILE A 69 10.01 -3.00 10.10
CA ILE A 69 9.18 -2.60 8.94
C ILE A 69 7.94 -1.83 9.40
N LEU A 70 7.67 -0.70 8.76
CA LEU A 70 6.39 -0.02 8.83
C LEU A 70 5.58 -0.35 7.57
N ASP A 71 4.37 -0.89 7.74
CA ASP A 71 3.37 -1.09 6.68
C ASP A 71 2.31 0.01 6.80
N LEU A 72 2.43 1.05 5.97
CA LEU A 72 1.54 2.21 6.01
C LEU A 72 0.30 1.97 5.16
N GLY A 73 -0.88 2.13 5.77
CA GLY A 73 -2.16 1.80 5.16
C GLY A 73 -2.35 0.28 5.10
N CYS A 74 -2.05 -0.40 6.21
CA CYS A 74 -2.03 -1.86 6.28
C CYS A 74 -3.41 -2.52 6.11
N GLY A 75 -4.51 -1.76 6.25
CA GLY A 75 -5.87 -2.26 6.14
C GLY A 75 -6.12 -3.47 7.04
N ASN A 76 -6.56 -4.58 6.45
CA ASN A 76 -6.83 -5.83 7.17
C ASN A 76 -5.57 -6.63 7.55
N GLY A 77 -4.37 -6.07 7.38
CA GLY A 77 -3.11 -6.60 7.92
C GLY A 77 -2.49 -7.79 7.18
N TRP A 78 -3.02 -8.20 6.03
CA TRP A 78 -2.52 -9.39 5.31
C TRP A 78 -1.03 -9.27 4.92
N LEU A 79 -0.61 -8.09 4.44
CA LEU A 79 0.79 -7.85 4.04
C LEU A 79 1.70 -7.74 5.27
N SER A 80 1.25 -7.05 6.31
CA SER A 80 1.95 -6.98 7.60
C SER A 80 2.22 -8.38 8.16
N ASN A 81 1.21 -9.27 8.14
CA ASN A 81 1.37 -10.65 8.58
C ASN A 81 2.33 -11.45 7.67
N LEU A 82 2.26 -11.27 6.35
CA LEU A 82 3.18 -11.93 5.41
C LEU A 82 4.63 -11.52 5.66
N LEU A 83 4.90 -10.24 5.90
CA LEU A 83 6.23 -9.72 6.23
C LEU A 83 6.69 -10.22 7.60
N HIS A 84 5.79 -10.29 8.58
CA HIS A 84 6.09 -10.86 9.90
C HIS A 84 6.46 -12.35 9.81
N THR A 85 5.67 -13.16 9.12
CA THR A 85 5.94 -14.60 8.94
C THR A 85 7.19 -14.85 8.09
N SER A 86 7.65 -13.85 7.33
CA SER A 86 8.96 -13.88 6.65
C SER A 86 10.13 -13.52 7.57
N GLY A 87 9.89 -13.35 8.89
CA GLY A 87 10.94 -13.18 9.92
C GLY A 87 11.19 -11.74 10.37
N HIS A 88 10.40 -10.77 9.95
CA HIS A 88 10.62 -9.36 10.27
C HIS A 88 9.80 -8.90 11.50
N CYS A 89 10.19 -7.74 12.06
CA CYS A 89 9.40 -7.01 13.04
C CYS A 89 8.54 -5.98 12.30
N VAL A 90 7.21 -6.05 12.42
CA VAL A 90 6.29 -5.26 11.60
C VAL A 90 5.33 -4.46 12.46
N ILE A 91 5.18 -3.18 12.15
CA ILE A 91 4.09 -2.34 12.64
C ILE A 91 3.23 -1.96 11.44
N GLY A 92 1.99 -2.43 11.42
CA GLY A 92 0.97 -1.98 10.47
C GLY A 92 0.21 -0.79 11.05
N ILE A 93 0.10 0.30 10.29
CA ILE A 93 -0.73 1.44 10.69
C ILE A 93 -1.79 1.73 9.65
N ASP A 94 -2.98 2.12 10.13
CA ASP A 94 -4.10 2.57 9.31
C ASP A 94 -4.98 3.53 10.12
N GLN A 95 -5.82 4.30 9.45
CA GLN A 95 -6.89 5.10 10.09
C GLN A 95 -8.23 4.35 10.08
N ASN A 96 -8.32 3.25 9.34
CA ASN A 96 -9.53 2.44 9.24
C ASN A 96 -9.61 1.45 10.41
N ARG A 97 -10.27 1.87 11.48
CA ARG A 97 -10.45 1.05 12.69
C ARG A 97 -11.20 -0.26 12.45
N TYR A 98 -12.05 -0.32 11.43
CA TYR A 98 -12.77 -1.55 11.10
C TYR A 98 -11.81 -2.63 10.62
N GLU A 99 -10.96 -2.30 9.63
CA GLU A 99 -9.96 -3.22 9.11
C GLU A 99 -8.86 -3.53 10.13
N LEU A 100 -8.42 -2.54 10.93
CA LEU A 100 -7.44 -2.78 12.01
C LEU A 100 -7.96 -3.74 13.09
N LYS A 101 -9.22 -3.63 13.50
CA LYS A 101 -9.84 -4.60 14.42
C LYS A 101 -9.90 -5.99 13.80
N GLN A 102 -10.13 -6.09 12.50
CA GLN A 102 -10.08 -7.35 11.79
C GLN A 102 -8.65 -7.90 11.75
N ALA A 103 -7.67 -7.08 11.38
CA ALA A 103 -6.25 -7.47 11.39
C ALA A 103 -5.82 -8.01 12.74
N ALA A 104 -6.13 -7.31 13.83
CA ALA A 104 -5.79 -7.71 15.19
C ALA A 104 -6.48 -9.01 15.64
N ARG A 105 -7.66 -9.31 15.11
CA ARG A 105 -8.44 -10.51 15.41
C ARG A 105 -7.96 -11.72 14.61
N VAL A 106 -7.64 -11.49 13.32
CA VAL A 106 -7.23 -12.56 12.40
C VAL A 106 -5.77 -12.94 12.57
N PHE A 107 -4.91 -11.94 12.80
CA PHE A 107 -3.46 -12.14 12.94
C PHE A 107 -3.03 -11.84 14.37
N PRO A 108 -2.74 -12.88 15.19
CA PRO A 108 -2.38 -12.69 16.58
C PRO A 108 -1.16 -11.78 16.73
N GLN A 109 -1.35 -10.68 17.43
CA GLN A 109 -0.28 -9.76 17.75
C GLN A 109 0.70 -10.40 18.73
N ASN A 110 1.98 -10.08 18.61
CA ASN A 110 3.05 -10.54 19.49
C ASN A 110 4.15 -9.46 19.55
N SER A 111 5.28 -9.78 20.16
CA SER A 111 6.39 -8.82 20.31
C SER A 111 7.01 -8.34 18.99
N ARG A 112 6.60 -8.88 17.84
CA ARG A 112 7.13 -8.51 16.51
C ARG A 112 6.07 -8.20 15.46
N LEU A 113 4.77 -8.25 15.80
CA LEU A 113 3.66 -7.82 14.93
C LEU A 113 2.66 -7.00 15.73
N PHE A 114 2.47 -5.75 15.33
CA PHE A 114 1.52 -4.81 15.94
C PHE A 114 0.68 -4.12 14.88
N PHE A 115 -0.56 -3.80 15.25
CA PHE A 115 -1.45 -2.95 14.46
C PHE A 115 -1.83 -1.72 15.28
N LEU A 116 -1.70 -0.54 14.67
CA LEU A 116 -1.87 0.75 15.35
C LEU A 116 -2.80 1.66 14.55
N ASP A 117 -3.82 2.20 15.23
CA ASP A 117 -4.66 3.26 14.71
C ASP A 117 -3.89 4.59 14.83
N ALA A 118 -3.35 5.07 13.72
CA ALA A 118 -2.56 6.29 13.70
C ALA A 118 -2.58 7.00 12.34
N ASP A 119 -2.54 8.32 12.39
CA ASP A 119 -2.19 9.15 11.25
C ASP A 119 -0.66 9.31 11.20
N ILE A 120 -0.05 9.03 10.07
CA ILE A 120 1.40 9.06 9.89
C ILE A 120 2.01 10.43 10.19
N PHE A 121 1.28 11.52 9.96
CA PHE A 121 1.75 12.89 10.22
C PHE A 121 1.72 13.27 11.71
N SER A 122 1.05 12.49 12.54
CA SER A 122 0.98 12.66 14.00
C SER A 122 1.35 11.39 14.77
N ALA A 123 1.86 10.38 14.07
CA ALA A 123 2.21 9.09 14.67
C ALA A 123 3.33 9.24 15.73
N PRO A 124 3.25 8.50 16.86
CA PRO A 124 4.19 8.64 17.97
C PRO A 124 5.49 7.87 17.73
N PHE A 125 6.01 7.89 16.50
CA PHE A 125 7.25 7.21 16.17
C PHE A 125 8.46 8.10 16.46
N ILE A 126 9.50 7.49 16.99
CA ILE A 126 10.82 8.14 17.07
C ILE A 126 11.48 8.18 15.69
N SER A 127 12.32 9.19 15.45
CA SER A 127 13.10 9.26 14.23
C SER A 127 14.03 8.07 14.08
N ALA A 128 14.30 7.66 12.83
CA ALA A 128 15.26 6.62 12.49
C ALA A 128 14.99 5.25 13.17
N CYS A 129 13.73 4.81 13.20
CA CYS A 129 13.34 3.54 13.83
C CYS A 129 13.08 2.38 12.84
N PHE A 130 12.84 2.67 11.55
CA PHE A 130 12.53 1.64 10.56
C PHE A 130 13.65 1.41 9.55
N ASP A 131 13.91 0.15 9.24
CA ASP A 131 14.78 -0.26 8.14
C ASP A 131 14.05 -0.14 6.80
N VAL A 132 12.74 -0.40 6.80
CA VAL A 132 11.88 -0.42 5.62
C VAL A 132 10.52 0.21 5.95
N ILE A 133 10.00 0.99 5.01
CA ILE A 133 8.61 1.46 5.01
C ILE A 133 7.96 0.99 3.72
N VAL A 134 6.79 0.35 3.80
CA VAL A 134 6.05 -0.16 2.65
C VAL A 134 4.77 0.64 2.45
N LEU A 135 4.55 1.06 1.21
CA LEU A 135 3.36 1.75 0.71
C LEU A 135 2.70 0.86 -0.35
N ALA A 136 1.79 -0.02 0.09
CA ALA A 136 1.11 -0.98 -0.80
C ALA A 136 -0.32 -0.54 -1.09
N SER A 137 -0.62 -0.09 -2.30
CA SER A 137 -1.96 0.39 -2.71
C SER A 137 -2.53 1.50 -1.79
N VAL A 138 -1.70 2.43 -1.34
CA VAL A 138 -2.10 3.43 -0.33
C VAL A 138 -1.87 4.88 -0.76
N ILE A 139 -0.88 5.17 -1.63
CA ILE A 139 -0.49 6.56 -1.93
C ILE A 139 -1.63 7.40 -2.48
N GLN A 140 -2.60 6.81 -3.16
CA GLN A 140 -3.78 7.49 -3.71
C GLN A 140 -4.72 8.10 -2.66
N TYR A 141 -4.52 7.83 -1.38
CA TYR A 141 -5.29 8.42 -0.28
C TYR A 141 -4.58 9.61 0.36
N PHE A 142 -3.38 9.94 -0.09
CA PHE A 142 -2.62 11.11 0.37
C PHE A 142 -2.62 12.17 -0.72
N GLN A 143 -2.99 13.41 -0.36
CA GLN A 143 -3.09 14.50 -1.33
C GLN A 143 -1.72 14.92 -1.87
N ASP A 144 -0.70 14.95 -1.03
CA ASP A 144 0.66 15.42 -1.33
C ASP A 144 1.66 14.27 -1.12
N LEU A 145 2.02 13.58 -2.21
CA LEU A 145 2.99 12.49 -2.15
C LEU A 145 4.40 12.95 -1.74
N PRO A 146 4.95 14.07 -2.25
CA PRO A 146 6.21 14.60 -1.77
C PRO A 146 6.23 14.90 -0.26
N ALA A 147 5.18 15.50 0.29
CA ALA A 147 5.08 15.75 1.73
C ALA A 147 5.05 14.44 2.53
N LEU A 148 4.29 13.43 2.07
CA LEU A 148 4.27 12.11 2.68
C LEU A 148 5.67 11.48 2.69
N LEU A 149 6.35 11.45 1.55
CA LEU A 149 7.68 10.83 1.43
C LEU A 149 8.72 11.54 2.29
N SER A 150 8.62 12.87 2.39
CA SER A 150 9.48 13.68 3.27
C SER A 150 9.27 13.32 4.74
N GLU A 151 8.01 13.14 5.17
CA GLU A 151 7.68 12.71 6.52
C GLU A 151 8.24 11.32 6.81
N LEU A 152 7.97 10.36 5.93
CA LEU A 152 8.42 8.97 6.07
C LEU A 152 9.95 8.85 6.15
N THR A 153 10.68 9.70 5.42
CA THR A 153 12.14 9.70 5.45
C THR A 153 12.70 10.00 6.84
N LYS A 154 11.98 10.75 7.70
CA LYS A 154 12.39 11.02 9.08
C LYS A 154 12.41 9.73 9.92
N TYR A 155 11.49 8.82 9.67
CA TYR A 155 11.36 7.57 10.40
C TYR A 155 12.31 6.47 9.91
N LEU A 156 12.92 6.63 8.72
CA LEU A 156 13.91 5.68 8.22
C LEU A 156 15.24 5.80 8.96
N LYS A 157 15.83 4.67 9.31
CA LYS A 157 17.24 4.54 9.68
C LYS A 157 18.15 5.00 8.54
N PRO A 158 19.45 5.30 8.81
CA PRO A 158 20.45 5.43 7.74
C PRO A 158 20.41 4.20 6.82
N HIS A 159 20.45 4.42 5.50
CA HIS A 159 20.31 3.37 4.47
C HIS A 159 18.98 2.61 4.46
N GLY A 160 17.97 3.09 5.20
CA GLY A 160 16.60 2.57 5.15
C GLY A 160 15.92 2.86 3.81
N GLU A 161 14.86 2.13 3.51
CA GLU A 161 14.19 2.17 2.21
C GLU A 161 12.67 2.37 2.34
N ILE A 162 12.09 3.19 1.44
CA ILE A 162 10.63 3.26 1.22
C ILE A 162 10.34 2.48 -0.05
N HIS A 163 9.40 1.54 0.00
CA HIS A 163 8.92 0.78 -1.14
C HIS A 163 7.49 1.19 -1.48
N ILE A 164 7.27 1.58 -2.74
CA ILE A 164 5.93 1.89 -3.29
C ILE A 164 5.57 0.76 -4.25
N ILE A 165 4.55 -0.04 -3.90
CA ILE A 165 4.05 -1.17 -4.68
C ILE A 165 2.54 -1.09 -4.88
N ASP A 166 2.04 -1.76 -5.91
CA ASP A 166 0.60 -1.87 -6.22
C ASP A 166 -0.16 -0.54 -6.26
N SER A 167 0.54 0.52 -6.62
CA SER A 167 0.00 1.87 -6.70
C SER A 167 0.28 2.47 -8.08
N PRO A 168 -0.72 3.08 -8.73
CA PRO A 168 -0.51 3.73 -10.02
C PRO A 168 0.27 5.04 -9.85
N LEU A 169 1.22 5.25 -10.75
CA LEU A 169 1.90 6.51 -10.96
C LEU A 169 1.82 6.86 -12.45
N TYR A 170 1.51 8.09 -12.76
CA TYR A 170 1.16 8.53 -14.10
C TYR A 170 2.23 9.45 -14.69
N THR A 171 2.37 9.44 -16.00
CA THR A 171 3.01 10.52 -16.74
C THR A 171 2.08 11.73 -16.81
N ASP A 172 2.62 12.91 -17.15
CA ASP A 172 1.78 14.12 -17.33
C ASP A 172 0.71 13.91 -18.41
N ALA A 173 1.02 13.16 -19.45
CA ALA A 173 0.08 12.84 -20.54
C ALA A 173 -1.06 11.89 -20.11
N GLU A 174 -0.85 11.04 -19.11
CA GLU A 174 -1.83 10.05 -18.64
C GLU A 174 -2.74 10.58 -17.51
N LEU A 175 -2.31 11.66 -16.83
CA LEU A 175 -2.92 12.10 -15.58
C LEU A 175 -4.38 12.51 -15.76
N GLU A 176 -4.68 13.35 -16.74
CA GLU A 176 -6.04 13.86 -16.99
C GLU A 176 -7.02 12.70 -17.26
N GLU A 177 -6.60 11.76 -18.10
CA GLU A 177 -7.40 10.57 -18.41
C GLU A 177 -7.59 9.65 -17.18
N ALA A 178 -6.58 9.53 -16.32
CA ALA A 178 -6.69 8.76 -15.09
C ALA A 178 -7.69 9.39 -14.11
N VAL A 179 -7.66 10.71 -13.95
CA VAL A 179 -8.63 11.46 -13.13
C VAL A 179 -10.05 11.26 -13.67
N ARG A 180 -10.22 11.40 -14.99
CA ARG A 180 -11.52 11.21 -15.66
C ARG A 180 -12.07 9.79 -15.42
N ARG A 181 -11.24 8.75 -15.60
CA ARG A 181 -11.64 7.35 -15.38
C ARG A 181 -12.08 7.10 -13.93
N SER A 182 -11.33 7.60 -12.95
CA SER A 182 -11.68 7.45 -11.54
C SER A 182 -12.99 8.18 -11.21
N GLY A 183 -13.20 9.38 -11.75
CA GLY A 183 -14.46 10.12 -11.60
C GLY A 183 -15.65 9.35 -12.17
N GLN A 184 -15.51 8.79 -13.36
CA GLN A 184 -16.55 7.98 -13.99
C GLN A 184 -16.82 6.70 -13.19
N TYR A 185 -15.76 6.02 -12.74
CA TYR A 185 -15.89 4.80 -11.95
C TYR A 185 -16.66 5.05 -10.65
N TYR A 186 -16.23 6.02 -9.83
CA TYR A 186 -16.91 6.29 -8.57
C TYR A 186 -18.34 6.79 -8.77
N SER A 187 -18.61 7.57 -9.83
CA SER A 187 -19.96 7.97 -10.19
C SER A 187 -20.82 6.77 -10.57
N SER A 188 -20.28 5.81 -11.33
CA SER A 188 -21.01 4.62 -11.78
C SER A 188 -21.43 3.69 -10.66
N ILE A 189 -20.66 3.65 -9.56
CA ILE A 189 -20.99 2.85 -8.37
C ILE A 189 -21.76 3.63 -7.30
N GLY A 190 -22.10 4.90 -7.57
CA GLY A 190 -22.95 5.73 -6.70
C GLY A 190 -22.18 6.52 -5.62
N PHE A 191 -20.88 6.72 -5.76
CA PHE A 191 -20.03 7.43 -4.79
C PHE A 191 -19.16 8.51 -5.45
N PRO A 192 -19.73 9.50 -6.19
CA PRO A 192 -18.94 10.50 -6.90
C PRO A 192 -18.03 11.34 -5.99
N GLU A 193 -18.38 11.49 -4.70
CA GLU A 193 -17.57 12.20 -3.72
C GLU A 193 -16.24 11.51 -3.43
N MET A 194 -16.12 10.19 -3.64
CA MET A 194 -14.86 9.45 -3.47
C MET A 194 -13.80 9.89 -4.47
N ALA A 195 -14.18 10.33 -5.67
CA ALA A 195 -13.25 10.83 -6.67
C ALA A 195 -12.44 12.04 -6.17
N LYS A 196 -13.00 12.85 -5.25
CA LYS A 196 -12.31 14.00 -4.65
C LYS A 196 -11.31 13.60 -3.56
N ARG A 197 -11.33 12.36 -3.13
CA ARG A 197 -10.47 11.80 -2.07
C ARG A 197 -9.57 10.68 -2.59
N TYR A 198 -9.53 10.49 -3.92
CA TYR A 198 -8.66 9.58 -4.62
C TYR A 198 -7.70 10.40 -5.48
N PHE A 199 -6.48 10.53 -5.00
CA PHE A 199 -5.47 11.39 -5.61
C PHE A 199 -4.64 10.62 -6.64
N HIS A 200 -4.23 11.33 -7.70
CA HIS A 200 -3.43 10.78 -8.79
C HIS A 200 -2.06 11.44 -8.76
N HIS A 201 -1.03 10.62 -8.60
CA HIS A 201 0.34 11.09 -8.47
C HIS A 201 1.13 10.86 -9.76
N ARG A 202 2.07 11.75 -10.02
CA ARG A 202 2.96 11.67 -11.17
C ARG A 202 4.23 10.92 -10.84
N VAL A 203 4.83 10.31 -11.85
CA VAL A 203 6.20 9.77 -11.73
C VAL A 203 7.19 10.90 -11.40
N SER A 204 6.92 12.12 -11.87
CA SER A 204 7.74 13.31 -11.57
C SER A 204 7.76 13.69 -10.09
N ASP A 205 6.73 13.34 -9.31
CA ASP A 205 6.65 13.61 -7.87
C ASP A 205 7.74 12.84 -7.08
N LEU A 206 8.30 11.79 -7.69
CA LEU A 206 9.39 11.00 -7.11
C LEU A 206 10.80 11.53 -7.40
N LYS A 207 10.95 12.53 -8.30
CA LYS A 207 12.27 12.99 -8.76
C LYS A 207 13.16 13.52 -7.64
N ALA A 208 12.56 14.22 -6.65
CA ALA A 208 13.30 14.80 -5.53
C ALA A 208 13.87 13.74 -4.56
N PHE A 209 13.44 12.49 -4.68
CA PHE A 209 13.77 11.40 -3.75
C PHE A 209 14.72 10.36 -4.34
N ASP A 210 15.31 10.58 -5.51
CA ASP A 210 16.17 9.61 -6.23
C ASP A 210 15.56 8.20 -6.29
N ALA A 211 14.24 8.14 -6.59
CA ALA A 211 13.50 6.89 -6.62
C ALA A 211 13.98 5.99 -7.78
N LYS A 212 14.32 4.75 -7.45
CA LYS A 212 14.70 3.74 -8.44
C LYS A 212 13.53 2.78 -8.70
N ARG A 213 13.26 2.50 -9.97
CA ARG A 213 12.24 1.54 -10.37
C ARG A 213 12.83 0.14 -10.39
N LEU A 214 12.37 -0.74 -9.49
CA LEU A 214 12.81 -2.12 -9.39
C LEU A 214 12.00 -3.09 -10.26
N TYR A 215 10.74 -2.77 -10.52
CA TYR A 215 9.87 -3.54 -11.42
C TYR A 215 9.13 -2.59 -12.36
N HIS A 216 9.11 -2.97 -13.64
CA HIS A 216 8.35 -2.28 -14.67
C HIS A 216 7.39 -3.27 -15.35
N PRO A 217 6.07 -3.06 -15.25
CA PRO A 217 5.11 -3.89 -15.97
C PRO A 217 5.26 -3.64 -17.48
N HIS A 218 5.63 -4.67 -18.22
CA HIS A 218 5.70 -4.57 -19.69
C HIS A 218 4.39 -5.09 -20.28
N PRO A 219 3.64 -4.27 -21.05
CA PRO A 219 2.30 -4.66 -21.54
C PRO A 219 2.26 -5.99 -22.28
N LEU A 220 3.25 -6.27 -23.16
CA LEU A 220 3.32 -7.51 -23.91
C LEU A 220 3.59 -8.72 -22.99
N LEU A 221 4.47 -8.57 -21.99
CA LEU A 221 4.75 -9.63 -21.02
C LEU A 221 3.55 -9.92 -20.12
N LEU A 222 2.81 -8.89 -19.71
CA LEU A 222 1.56 -9.06 -18.95
C LEU A 222 0.51 -9.82 -19.77
N ARG A 223 0.36 -9.50 -21.07
CA ARG A 223 -0.55 -10.21 -21.96
C ARG A 223 -0.13 -11.66 -22.16
N LEU A 224 1.17 -11.94 -22.36
CA LEU A 224 1.71 -13.29 -22.50
C LEU A 224 1.49 -14.11 -21.21
N LYS A 225 1.79 -13.52 -20.03
CA LYS A 225 1.50 -14.17 -18.75
C LYS A 225 0.02 -14.49 -18.57
N HIS A 226 -0.86 -13.54 -18.90
CA HIS A 226 -2.29 -13.74 -18.84
C HIS A 226 -2.74 -14.90 -19.76
N TRP A 227 -2.20 -14.98 -20.97
CA TRP A 227 -2.46 -16.10 -21.88
C TRP A 227 -2.00 -17.46 -21.32
N LEU A 228 -0.92 -17.47 -20.54
CA LEU A 228 -0.42 -18.66 -19.82
C LEU A 228 -1.15 -18.92 -18.48
N GLY A 229 -2.27 -18.23 -18.19
CA GLY A 229 -3.02 -18.36 -16.94
C GLY A 229 -2.31 -17.74 -15.72
N GLN A 230 -1.25 -16.97 -15.93
CA GLN A 230 -0.52 -16.26 -14.88
C GLN A 230 -0.97 -14.81 -14.81
N THR A 231 -0.99 -14.25 -13.60
CA THR A 231 -1.28 -12.82 -13.38
C THR A 231 -0.09 -12.16 -12.71
N ASP A 232 0.24 -10.95 -13.14
CA ASP A 232 1.27 -10.13 -12.52
C ASP A 232 0.76 -8.71 -12.28
N SER A 233 1.45 -7.94 -11.42
CA SER A 233 1.04 -6.58 -11.11
C SER A 233 1.13 -5.67 -12.35
N PRO A 234 0.07 -4.91 -12.65
CA PRO A 234 0.11 -3.89 -13.68
C PRO A 234 0.81 -2.61 -13.24
N PHE A 235 1.23 -2.54 -11.98
CA PHE A 235 1.83 -1.35 -11.39
C PHE A 235 3.34 -1.49 -11.23
N PRO A 236 4.11 -0.41 -11.40
CA PRO A 236 5.54 -0.41 -11.15
C PRO A 236 5.85 -0.55 -9.67
N TRP A 237 7.07 -0.98 -9.36
CA TRP A 237 7.62 -0.96 -8.01
C TRP A 237 8.77 0.03 -7.96
N TYR A 238 8.66 1.01 -7.07
CA TYR A 238 9.71 1.98 -6.80
C TYR A 238 10.31 1.78 -5.42
N VAL A 239 11.61 2.08 -5.31
CA VAL A 239 12.33 2.16 -4.04
C VAL A 239 13.00 3.53 -3.92
N ILE A 240 12.88 4.13 -2.73
CA ILE A 240 13.57 5.36 -2.33
C ILE A 240 14.50 4.98 -1.19
N ARG A 241 15.78 5.38 -1.28
CA ARG A 241 16.80 5.08 -0.27
C ARG A 241 17.16 6.35 0.49
N LYS A 242 17.11 6.27 1.83
CA LYS A 242 17.68 7.33 2.64
C LYS A 242 19.21 7.24 2.55
N GLN A 243 19.82 8.34 2.13
CA GLN A 243 21.29 8.43 2.16
C GLN A 243 21.76 8.40 3.61
N GLY A 244 22.86 7.68 3.87
CA GLY A 244 23.55 7.77 5.16
C GLY A 244 24.13 9.18 5.32
N ILE A 245 24.10 9.71 6.54
CA ILE A 245 24.93 10.88 6.88
C ILE A 245 26.34 10.31 7.04
N GLU A 246 27.25 10.68 6.15
CA GLU A 246 28.68 10.40 6.29
C GLU A 246 29.26 11.15 7.50
#